data_820de636602f111bafa43f7c3b13fd01
#
_entry.id   820de636602f111bafa43f7c3b13fd01
#
_cell.length_a   1.000
_cell.length_b   1.000
_cell.length_c   1.000
_cell.angle_alpha   90.00
_cell.angle_beta   90.00
_cell.angle_gamma   90.00
#
_symmetry.space_group_name_H-M   'P 1'
#
loop_
_entity.id
_entity.type
_entity.pdbx_description
1 polymer ?
#
loop_
_entity_poly.entity_id
_entity_poly.type
_entity_poly.pdbx_seq_one_letter_code
_entity_poly.pdbx_strand_id
1 'polypeptide(L)'
;WDSFDRSGGSLYGGLKLEMVSEGDPAGKQAARVRAIELTAKTGVIYVDVSSELAEDVYIFGRALENALRGAIAYGLDTQFIAGRGGAEALGILNADCAIEVSGTGASNGAVQYEHIVKMFGRMHPAGRRRCVWLANNDLLEKLLNVYIPTTEGNVIFPMQLDGRGGYTMLGRPVIFTDILPAVGEGGDLVLVDFSQYAVGLRREVTLERSN
;
A
#
# COMPACT_ATOMS: atom_id res chain seq x y z
N TRP A 1 -4.28 -12.99 -16.54
CA TRP A 1 -3.18 -12.66 -17.45
C TRP A 1 -1.90 -12.53 -16.67
N ASP A 2 -0.78 -13.08 -17.18
CA ASP A 2 0.53 -12.86 -16.59
C ASP A 2 1.09 -11.52 -17.08
N SER A 3 0.82 -10.45 -16.33
CA SER A 3 1.32 -9.11 -16.62
C SER A 3 2.82 -8.97 -16.31
N PHE A 4 3.43 -9.97 -15.65
CA PHE A 4 4.85 -9.97 -15.32
C PHE A 4 5.70 -10.57 -16.47
N ASP A 5 5.11 -11.43 -17.29
CA ASP A 5 5.81 -11.95 -18.46
C ASP A 5 5.87 -10.88 -19.57
N ARG A 6 6.96 -10.15 -19.56
CA ARG A 6 7.29 -9.15 -20.59
C ARG A 6 8.23 -9.70 -21.65
N SER A 7 8.40 -11.02 -21.70
CA SER A 7 9.21 -11.66 -22.72
C SER A 7 8.69 -11.26 -24.11
N GLY A 8 9.57 -10.73 -24.90
CA GLY A 8 9.26 -10.31 -26.25
C GLY A 8 8.52 -8.96 -26.40
N GLY A 9 8.50 -8.08 -25.37
CA GLY A 9 7.95 -6.71 -25.50
C GLY A 9 6.42 -6.60 -25.43
N SER A 10 5.74 -7.61 -24.87
CA SER A 10 4.30 -7.61 -24.62
C SER A 10 3.97 -7.23 -23.17
N LEU A 11 2.85 -6.55 -22.97
CA LEU A 11 2.29 -6.22 -21.64
C LEU A 11 1.18 -7.18 -21.20
N TYR A 12 0.77 -8.11 -22.06
CA TYR A 12 -0.42 -8.95 -21.85
C TYR A 12 -0.08 -10.42 -22.07
N GLY A 13 0.73 -11.02 -21.18
CA GLY A 13 1.00 -12.46 -21.19
C GLY A 13 1.62 -12.99 -22.49
N GLY A 14 2.48 -12.20 -23.13
CA GLY A 14 3.18 -12.60 -24.36
C GLY A 14 2.43 -12.34 -25.67
N LEU A 15 1.20 -11.82 -25.63
CA LEU A 15 0.46 -11.46 -26.83
C LEU A 15 0.98 -10.17 -27.47
N LYS A 16 1.25 -10.19 -28.77
CA LYS A 16 1.74 -9.06 -29.57
C LYS A 16 0.84 -8.84 -30.77
N LEU A 17 0.68 -7.60 -31.14
CA LEU A 17 0.11 -7.28 -32.44
C LEU A 17 1.21 -7.42 -33.51
N GLU A 18 1.06 -8.36 -34.41
CA GLU A 18 1.92 -8.51 -35.59
C GLU A 18 1.24 -7.88 -36.80
N MET A 19 1.96 -7.00 -37.45
CA MET A 19 1.52 -6.44 -38.73
C MET A 19 2.09 -7.32 -39.83
N VAL A 20 1.23 -8.04 -40.55
CA VAL A 20 1.59 -8.93 -41.65
C VAL A 20 1.11 -8.36 -42.97
N SER A 21 1.88 -8.57 -44.02
CA SER A 21 1.47 -8.22 -45.39
C SER A 21 0.45 -9.21 -45.92
N GLU A 22 -0.34 -8.80 -46.91
CA GLU A 22 -1.35 -9.64 -47.55
C GLU A 22 -0.68 -10.92 -48.13
N GLY A 23 -1.12 -12.07 -47.60
CA GLY A 23 -0.60 -13.37 -48.02
C GLY A 23 0.49 -13.99 -47.11
N ASP A 24 1.00 -13.25 -46.14
CA ASP A 24 1.95 -13.77 -45.16
C ASP A 24 1.27 -14.47 -43.97
N PRO A 25 1.73 -15.64 -43.50
CA PRO A 25 1.13 -16.30 -42.35
C PRO A 25 1.46 -15.55 -41.06
N ALA A 26 0.44 -15.20 -40.27
CA ALA A 26 0.63 -14.67 -38.92
C ALA A 26 1.22 -15.75 -37.98
N GLY A 27 2.18 -15.36 -37.14
CA GLY A 27 2.76 -16.22 -36.13
C GLY A 27 1.74 -16.65 -35.06
N LYS A 28 1.68 -17.95 -34.73
CA LYS A 28 0.84 -18.45 -33.64
C LYS A 28 1.39 -17.97 -32.31
N GLN A 29 0.56 -17.26 -31.55
CA GLN A 29 0.92 -16.78 -30.22
C GLN A 29 0.11 -17.54 -29.15
N ALA A 30 0.79 -17.88 -28.05
CA ALA A 30 0.14 -18.51 -26.90
C ALA A 30 0.05 -17.51 -25.75
N ALA A 31 -1.18 -17.26 -25.28
CA ALA A 31 -1.41 -16.44 -24.10
C ALA A 31 -0.96 -17.19 -22.84
N ARG A 32 -0.15 -16.55 -22.00
CA ARG A 32 0.26 -17.08 -20.72
C ARG A 32 -0.64 -16.53 -19.62
N VAL A 33 -1.16 -17.41 -18.79
CA VAL A 33 -1.99 -17.10 -17.63
C VAL A 33 -1.30 -17.64 -16.38
N ARG A 34 -1.34 -16.87 -15.31
CA ARG A 34 -0.86 -17.24 -13.99
C ARG A 34 -2.04 -17.40 -13.04
N ALA A 35 -2.10 -18.52 -12.34
CA ALA A 35 -3.05 -18.69 -11.24
C ALA A 35 -2.49 -18.00 -9.98
N ILE A 36 -3.32 -17.25 -9.29
CA ILE A 36 -3.01 -16.69 -7.98
C ILE A 36 -3.86 -17.44 -6.96
N GLU A 37 -3.21 -18.08 -6.00
CA GLU A 37 -3.86 -18.78 -4.91
C GLU A 37 -3.84 -17.89 -3.66
N LEU A 38 -5.02 -17.67 -3.06
CA LEU A 38 -5.18 -16.94 -1.82
C LEU A 38 -5.60 -17.91 -0.72
N THR A 39 -4.71 -18.12 0.25
CA THR A 39 -5.00 -18.96 1.42
C THR A 39 -5.64 -18.11 2.52
N ALA A 40 -6.89 -18.42 2.88
CA ALA A 40 -7.59 -17.69 3.93
C ALA A 40 -6.92 -17.90 5.30
N LYS A 41 -6.71 -16.80 6.01
CA LYS A 41 -6.23 -16.77 7.40
C LYS A 41 -7.37 -16.36 8.31
N THR A 42 -7.36 -16.82 9.55
CA THR A 42 -8.41 -16.50 10.53
C THR A 42 -7.83 -15.60 11.61
N GLY A 43 -8.40 -14.42 11.77
CA GLY A 43 -8.14 -13.53 12.91
C GLY A 43 -9.25 -13.67 13.95
N VAL A 44 -8.90 -13.70 15.24
CA VAL A 44 -9.85 -13.80 16.35
C VAL A 44 -9.42 -12.81 17.44
N ILE A 45 -10.39 -12.12 18.03
CA ILE A 45 -10.20 -11.30 19.22
C ILE A 45 -11.09 -11.86 20.32
N TYR A 46 -10.51 -12.15 21.48
CA TYR A 46 -11.22 -12.55 22.68
C TYR A 46 -11.18 -11.41 23.68
N VAL A 47 -12.35 -11.13 24.29
CA VAL A 47 -12.47 -10.16 25.37
C VAL A 47 -13.28 -10.81 26.50
N ASP A 48 -12.67 -10.91 27.67
CA ASP A 48 -13.34 -11.35 28.89
C ASP A 48 -14.01 -10.15 29.57
N VAL A 49 -15.29 -10.26 29.80
CA VAL A 49 -16.10 -9.22 30.48
C VAL A 49 -16.81 -9.88 31.63
N SER A 50 -16.76 -9.24 32.82
CA SER A 50 -17.52 -9.74 33.97
C SER A 50 -19.02 -9.65 33.73
N SER A 51 -19.79 -10.61 34.23
CA SER A 51 -21.26 -10.66 34.10
C SER A 51 -21.93 -9.41 34.65
N GLU A 52 -21.44 -8.90 35.78
CA GLU A 52 -21.94 -7.66 36.41
C GLU A 52 -21.80 -6.46 35.50
N LEU A 53 -20.64 -6.31 34.84
CA LEU A 53 -20.39 -5.21 33.91
C LEU A 53 -21.23 -5.32 32.63
N ALA A 54 -21.52 -6.54 32.19
CA ALA A 54 -22.32 -6.80 31.01
C ALA A 54 -23.83 -6.54 31.23
N GLU A 55 -24.32 -6.69 32.47
CA GLU A 55 -25.73 -6.50 32.83
C GLU A 55 -26.04 -5.05 33.21
N ASP A 56 -25.14 -4.38 33.93
CA ASP A 56 -25.41 -3.06 34.51
C ASP A 56 -25.30 -1.89 33.52
N VAL A 57 -24.62 -2.05 32.39
CA VAL A 57 -24.32 -0.90 31.50
C VAL A 57 -24.70 -1.18 30.05
N TYR A 58 -25.91 -0.83 29.65
CA TYR A 58 -26.34 -0.85 28.24
C TYR A 58 -25.40 -0.10 27.30
N ILE A 59 -24.78 0.98 27.79
CA ILE A 59 -23.80 1.80 27.03
C ILE A 59 -22.50 1.05 26.83
N PHE A 60 -22.09 0.20 27.77
CA PHE A 60 -20.84 -0.57 27.70
C PHE A 60 -20.82 -1.55 26.51
N GLY A 61 -21.91 -2.23 26.22
CA GLY A 61 -22.01 -3.14 25.09
C GLY A 61 -21.75 -2.46 23.75
N ARG A 62 -22.30 -1.25 23.55
CA ARG A 62 -22.04 -0.45 22.33
C ARG A 62 -20.62 0.08 22.26
N ALA A 63 -20.07 0.53 23.39
CA ALA A 63 -18.69 0.99 23.45
C ALA A 63 -17.70 -0.14 23.12
N LEU A 64 -17.94 -1.32 23.70
CA LEU A 64 -17.15 -2.52 23.44
C LEU A 64 -17.23 -2.94 21.96
N GLU A 65 -18.43 -2.95 21.38
CA GLU A 65 -18.62 -3.29 19.97
C GLU A 65 -17.84 -2.33 19.05
N ASN A 66 -17.91 -1.02 19.32
CA ASN A 66 -17.15 -0.03 18.55
C ASN A 66 -15.64 -0.20 18.73
N ALA A 67 -15.17 -0.49 19.95
CA ALA A 67 -13.76 -0.75 20.22
C ALA A 67 -13.27 -2.01 19.48
N LEU A 68 -14.05 -3.10 19.48
CA LEU A 68 -13.74 -4.31 18.74
C LEU A 68 -13.67 -4.08 17.24
N ARG A 69 -14.62 -3.33 16.67
CA ARG A 69 -14.60 -2.97 15.26
C ARG A 69 -13.35 -2.16 14.89
N GLY A 70 -12.99 -1.19 15.74
CA GLY A 70 -11.77 -0.40 15.59
C GLY A 70 -10.51 -1.26 15.66
N ALA A 71 -10.43 -2.17 16.63
CA ALA A 71 -9.30 -3.08 16.79
C ALA A 71 -9.14 -4.04 15.60
N ILE A 72 -10.25 -4.56 15.06
CA ILE A 72 -10.22 -5.41 13.86
C ILE A 72 -9.75 -4.62 12.65
N ALA A 73 -10.27 -3.41 12.44
CA ALA A 73 -9.86 -2.56 11.33
C ALA A 73 -8.36 -2.25 11.39
N TYR A 74 -7.87 -1.80 12.53
CA TYR A 74 -6.45 -1.52 12.74
C TYR A 74 -5.56 -2.77 12.55
N GLY A 75 -6.02 -3.92 13.07
CA GLY A 75 -5.32 -5.19 12.91
C GLY A 75 -5.24 -5.63 11.45
N LEU A 76 -6.31 -5.45 10.66
CA LEU A 76 -6.32 -5.73 9.23
C LEU A 76 -5.39 -4.78 8.46
N ASP A 77 -5.43 -3.49 8.75
CA ASP A 77 -4.54 -2.50 8.14
C ASP A 77 -3.07 -2.84 8.43
N THR A 78 -2.75 -3.22 9.67
CA THR A 78 -1.41 -3.68 10.06
C THR A 78 -0.98 -4.91 9.25
N GLN A 79 -1.87 -5.89 9.08
CA GLN A 79 -1.59 -7.09 8.30
C GLN A 79 -1.39 -6.78 6.83
N PHE A 80 -2.19 -5.91 6.23
CA PHE A 80 -2.07 -5.55 4.81
C PHE A 80 -0.84 -4.68 4.52
N ILE A 81 -0.39 -3.90 5.47
CA ILE A 81 0.81 -3.05 5.30
C ILE A 81 2.08 -3.81 5.67
N ALA A 82 2.16 -4.37 6.87
CA ALA A 82 3.38 -4.90 7.47
C ALA A 82 3.41 -6.43 7.66
N GLY A 83 2.34 -7.15 7.34
CA GLY A 83 2.26 -8.60 7.52
C GLY A 83 3.37 -9.35 6.79
N ARG A 84 3.92 -10.38 7.43
CA ARG A 84 5.10 -11.12 6.95
C ARG A 84 4.78 -12.31 6.04
N GLY A 85 3.51 -12.61 5.84
CA GLY A 85 3.10 -13.84 5.15
C GLY A 85 3.19 -15.08 6.06
N GLY A 86 2.99 -16.28 5.50
CA GLY A 86 2.97 -17.52 6.27
C GLY A 86 1.69 -17.68 7.08
N ALA A 87 1.74 -17.53 8.40
CA ALA A 87 0.57 -17.54 9.28
C ALA A 87 -0.28 -16.26 9.16
N GLU A 88 0.34 -15.17 8.76
CA GLU A 88 -0.25 -13.84 8.57
C GLU A 88 -0.56 -13.56 7.10
N ALA A 89 -1.27 -12.47 6.81
CA ALA A 89 -1.39 -11.96 5.45
C ALA A 89 0.00 -11.45 4.97
N LEU A 90 0.22 -11.46 3.66
CA LEU A 90 1.43 -10.86 3.10
C LEU A 90 1.17 -9.36 2.88
N GLY A 91 1.85 -8.53 3.65
CA GLY A 91 1.77 -7.08 3.57
C GLY A 91 2.57 -6.49 2.41
N ILE A 92 2.24 -5.26 2.04
CA ILE A 92 2.88 -4.55 0.92
C ILE A 92 4.38 -4.31 1.15
N LEU A 93 4.81 -4.12 2.40
CA LEU A 93 6.23 -3.91 2.75
C LEU A 93 7.08 -5.16 2.52
N ASN A 94 6.49 -6.34 2.67
CA ASN A 94 7.18 -7.63 2.56
C ASN A 94 6.92 -8.33 1.21
N ALA A 95 6.28 -7.64 0.26
CA ALA A 95 6.00 -8.20 -1.05
C ALA A 95 7.28 -8.31 -1.90
N ASP A 96 7.47 -9.44 -2.58
CA ASP A 96 8.65 -9.69 -3.45
C ASP A 96 8.79 -8.66 -4.58
N CYS A 97 7.74 -7.95 -4.91
CA CYS A 97 7.73 -6.90 -5.93
C CYS A 97 8.10 -5.51 -5.39
N ALA A 98 8.34 -5.37 -4.08
CA ALA A 98 8.75 -4.12 -3.48
C ALA A 98 10.12 -3.68 -4.02
N ILE A 99 10.23 -2.41 -4.42
CA ILE A 99 11.47 -1.83 -4.92
C ILE A 99 11.97 -0.83 -3.89
N GLU A 100 13.07 -1.13 -3.26
CA GLU A 100 13.71 -0.23 -2.31
C GLU A 100 14.48 0.90 -3.01
N VAL A 101 14.33 2.10 -2.47
CA VAL A 101 15.11 3.27 -2.85
C VAL A 101 15.91 3.72 -1.63
N SER A 102 17.18 3.31 -1.59
CA SER A 102 18.08 3.71 -0.52
C SER A 102 18.51 5.17 -0.70
N GLY A 103 18.50 5.92 0.39
CA GLY A 103 19.08 7.26 0.47
C GLY A 103 20.59 7.19 0.59
N THR A 104 21.32 7.08 -0.52
CA THR A 104 22.79 7.12 -0.51
C THR A 104 23.26 8.52 -0.11
N GLY A 105 23.95 8.65 1.02
CA GLY A 105 24.54 9.92 1.48
C GLY A 105 23.64 10.81 2.34
N ALA A 106 22.40 10.42 2.62
CA ALA A 106 21.59 11.11 3.61
C ALA A 106 21.94 10.62 5.03
N SER A 107 22.10 11.55 5.96
CA SER A 107 22.11 11.21 7.40
C SER A 107 20.81 10.48 7.71
N ASN A 108 20.87 9.42 8.52
CA ASN A 108 19.72 8.58 8.87
C ASN A 108 18.42 9.38 9.02
N GLY A 109 17.44 9.08 8.19
CA GLY A 109 16.10 9.68 8.22
C GLY A 109 15.92 11.01 7.46
N ALA A 110 16.89 11.47 6.67
CA ALA A 110 16.70 12.64 5.82
C ALA A 110 16.08 12.23 4.46
N VAL A 111 14.80 12.53 4.28
CA VAL A 111 14.15 12.39 2.96
C VAL A 111 14.52 13.59 2.10
N GLN A 112 15.06 13.34 0.91
CA GLN A 112 15.41 14.36 -0.07
C GLN A 112 14.48 14.26 -1.27
N TYR A 113 14.33 15.37 -1.99
CA TYR A 113 13.52 15.42 -3.21
C TYR A 113 13.89 14.33 -4.23
N GLU A 114 15.19 14.07 -4.39
CA GLU A 114 15.68 13.04 -5.32
C GLU A 114 15.13 11.63 -5.01
N HIS A 115 14.95 11.30 -3.72
CA HIS A 115 14.39 10.00 -3.32
C HIS A 115 12.93 9.90 -3.75
N ILE A 116 12.15 10.96 -3.53
CA ILE A 116 10.74 11.05 -3.93
C ILE A 116 10.60 10.88 -5.45
N VAL A 117 11.44 11.58 -6.23
CA VAL A 117 11.44 11.48 -7.69
C VAL A 117 11.86 10.09 -8.16
N LYS A 118 12.89 9.49 -7.54
CA LYS A 118 13.33 8.13 -7.87
C LYS A 118 12.23 7.10 -7.60
N MET A 119 11.52 7.19 -6.47
CA MET A 119 10.38 6.33 -6.15
C MET A 119 9.27 6.48 -7.19
N PHE A 120 8.88 7.72 -7.48
CA PHE A 120 7.84 8.01 -8.47
C PHE A 120 8.24 7.57 -9.89
N GLY A 121 9.51 7.73 -10.25
CA GLY A 121 10.05 7.30 -11.55
C GLY A 121 10.04 5.78 -11.73
N ARG A 122 10.25 5.02 -10.66
CA ARG A 122 10.23 3.54 -10.67
C ARG A 122 8.82 2.95 -10.69
N MET A 123 7.80 3.74 -10.31
CA MET A 123 6.41 3.30 -10.37
C MET A 123 6.01 3.00 -11.82
N HIS A 124 5.35 1.85 -12.01
CA HIS A 124 4.82 1.46 -13.32
C HIS A 124 3.89 2.55 -13.89
N PRO A 125 4.01 2.92 -15.18
CA PRO A 125 3.24 4.02 -15.77
C PRO A 125 1.73 3.93 -15.57
N ALA A 126 1.15 2.72 -15.66
CA ALA A 126 -0.28 2.49 -15.44
C ALA A 126 -0.70 2.75 -13.98
N GLY A 127 0.19 2.52 -13.01
CA GLY A 127 -0.06 2.75 -11.58
C GLY A 127 0.06 4.21 -11.16
N ARG A 128 0.82 5.05 -11.89
CA ARG A 128 1.07 6.45 -11.51
C ARG A 128 -0.19 7.30 -11.32
N ARG A 129 -1.29 6.95 -11.98
CA ARG A 129 -2.56 7.68 -11.86
C ARG A 129 -3.36 7.29 -10.62
N ARG A 130 -3.08 6.12 -10.02
CA ARG A 130 -3.85 5.53 -8.92
C ARG A 130 -3.04 5.34 -7.66
N CYS A 131 -1.73 5.54 -7.74
CA CYS A 131 -0.85 5.38 -6.60
C CYS A 131 -1.16 6.37 -5.48
N VAL A 132 -0.82 5.94 -4.28
CA VAL A 132 -0.99 6.67 -3.03
C VAL A 132 0.34 6.62 -2.29
N TRP A 133 0.72 7.71 -1.66
CA TRP A 133 1.82 7.75 -0.73
C TRP A 133 1.35 7.35 0.66
N LEU A 134 2.05 6.44 1.28
CA LEU A 134 1.92 6.15 2.71
C LEU A 134 3.19 6.64 3.38
N ALA A 135 3.05 7.36 4.47
CA ALA A 135 4.16 7.90 5.24
C ALA A 135 3.94 7.68 6.73
N ASN A 136 5.02 7.44 7.47
CA ASN A 136 4.96 7.46 8.92
C ASN A 136 4.62 8.88 9.40
N ASN A 137 3.85 9.01 10.48
CA ASN A 137 3.44 10.30 11.05
C ASN A 137 4.64 11.20 11.38
N ASP A 138 5.73 10.64 11.86
CA ASP A 138 6.94 11.38 12.22
C ASP A 138 7.68 11.96 11.01
N LEU A 139 7.34 11.51 9.79
CA LEU A 139 7.90 12.07 8.56
C LEU A 139 7.24 13.38 8.13
N LEU A 140 6.09 13.76 8.68
CA LEU A 140 5.33 14.94 8.25
C LEU A 140 6.20 16.19 8.27
N GLU A 141 6.88 16.47 9.37
CA GLU A 141 7.75 17.65 9.50
C GLU A 141 8.87 17.65 8.47
N LYS A 142 9.50 16.49 8.26
CA LYS A 142 10.61 16.35 7.31
C LYS A 142 10.13 16.52 5.87
N LEU A 143 8.98 15.96 5.50
CA LEU A 143 8.41 16.08 4.16
C LEU A 143 7.98 17.51 3.83
N LEU A 144 7.46 18.25 4.81
CA LEU A 144 7.11 19.66 4.63
C LEU A 144 8.35 20.53 4.43
N ASN A 145 9.49 20.15 4.96
CA ASN A 145 10.77 20.86 4.82
C ASN A 145 11.54 20.48 3.54
N VAL A 146 11.08 19.49 2.78
CA VAL A 146 11.68 19.15 1.48
C VAL A 146 11.35 20.22 0.46
N TYR A 147 12.34 20.84 -0.11
CA TYR A 147 12.17 21.86 -1.14
C TYR A 147 13.14 21.67 -2.32
N ILE A 148 12.76 22.23 -3.45
CA ILE A 148 13.59 22.27 -4.64
C ILE A 148 14.05 23.73 -4.81
N PRO A 149 15.35 24.03 -4.70
CA PRO A 149 15.85 25.35 -5.01
C PRO A 149 15.76 25.58 -6.53
N THR A 150 15.13 26.66 -6.94
CA THR A 150 15.15 27.09 -8.35
C THR A 150 16.26 28.10 -8.58
N THR A 151 16.72 28.23 -9.83
CA THR A 151 17.80 29.15 -10.24
C THR A 151 17.46 30.63 -9.96
N GLU A 152 16.16 30.94 -9.81
CA GLU A 152 15.67 32.32 -9.59
C GLU A 152 15.46 32.64 -8.10
N GLY A 153 15.91 31.76 -7.18
CA GLY A 153 15.75 31.96 -5.73
C GLY A 153 14.37 31.59 -5.18
N ASN A 154 13.45 31.15 -6.02
CA ASN A 154 12.18 30.59 -5.58
C ASN A 154 12.36 29.15 -5.09
N VAL A 155 11.49 28.69 -4.20
CA VAL A 155 11.44 27.30 -3.72
C VAL A 155 10.14 26.65 -4.15
N ILE A 156 10.22 25.39 -4.58
CA ILE A 156 9.06 24.58 -4.90
C ILE A 156 8.98 23.46 -3.89
N PHE A 157 7.84 23.33 -3.24
CA PHE A 157 7.56 22.22 -2.31
C PHE A 157 6.87 21.09 -3.06
N PRO A 158 7.43 19.87 -3.06
CA PRO A 158 6.81 18.69 -3.70
C PRO A 158 5.53 18.27 -3.00
N MET A 159 5.41 18.57 -1.71
CA MET A 159 4.22 18.32 -0.89
C MET A 159 3.39 19.60 -0.76
N GLN A 160 2.11 19.47 -1.00
CA GLN A 160 1.15 20.58 -0.97
C GLN A 160 -0.09 20.17 -0.19
N LEU A 161 -0.76 21.16 0.41
CA LEU A 161 -2.10 20.96 0.98
C LEU A 161 -3.12 20.87 -0.15
N ASP A 162 -3.96 19.87 -0.09
CA ASP A 162 -5.15 19.79 -0.91
C ASP A 162 -6.22 20.74 -0.30
N GLY A 163 -7.07 21.33 -1.15
CA GLY A 163 -8.12 22.27 -0.66
C GLY A 163 -9.16 21.63 0.28
N ARG A 164 -9.02 20.36 0.65
CA ARG A 164 -9.89 19.60 1.57
C ARG A 164 -9.19 19.26 2.89
N GLY A 165 -8.00 19.78 3.14
CA GLY A 165 -7.23 19.53 4.37
C GLY A 165 -6.36 18.28 4.35
N GLY A 166 -6.27 17.60 3.21
CA GLY A 166 -5.31 16.51 2.98
C GLY A 166 -3.98 17.00 2.45
N TYR A 167 -3.03 16.10 2.35
CA TYR A 167 -1.74 16.36 1.74
C TYR A 167 -1.61 15.64 0.40
N THR A 168 -0.97 16.30 -0.56
CA THR A 168 -0.62 15.69 -1.85
C THR A 168 0.88 15.87 -2.11
N MET A 169 1.50 14.85 -2.68
CA MET A 169 2.90 14.87 -3.07
C MET A 169 3.02 14.42 -4.54
N LEU A 170 3.59 15.26 -5.38
CA LEU A 170 3.63 15.09 -6.84
C LEU A 170 2.23 14.80 -7.44
N GLY A 171 1.19 15.47 -6.93
CA GLY A 171 -0.19 15.31 -7.39
C GLY A 171 -0.85 13.97 -6.98
N ARG A 172 -0.28 13.24 -6.02
CA ARG A 172 -0.84 12.01 -5.45
C ARG A 172 -1.13 12.22 -3.96
N PRO A 173 -2.23 11.63 -3.44
CA PRO A 173 -2.58 11.78 -2.04
C PRO A 173 -1.50 11.16 -1.14
N VAL A 174 -1.28 11.78 0.02
CA VAL A 174 -0.41 11.27 1.08
C VAL A 174 -1.27 10.91 2.28
N ILE A 175 -1.15 9.69 2.75
CA ILE A 175 -1.82 9.17 3.94
C ILE A 175 -0.76 8.91 5.00
N PHE A 176 -0.92 9.53 6.16
CA PHE A 176 -0.05 9.32 7.31
C PHE A 176 -0.60 8.21 8.19
N THR A 177 0.28 7.33 8.65
CA THR A 177 -0.07 6.19 9.51
C THR A 177 1.10 5.81 10.40
N ASP A 178 0.79 5.33 11.59
CA ASP A 178 1.76 4.83 12.59
C ASP A 178 2.14 3.36 12.36
N ILE A 179 1.48 2.69 11.40
CA ILE A 179 1.76 1.28 11.07
C ILE A 179 3.09 1.12 10.35
N LEU A 180 3.55 2.17 9.66
CA LEU A 180 4.83 2.16 8.97
C LEU A 180 6.00 2.23 9.95
N PRO A 181 7.16 1.65 9.59
CA PRO A 181 8.38 1.71 10.40
C PRO A 181 8.78 3.14 10.77
N ALA A 182 9.60 3.25 11.82
CA ALA A 182 10.12 4.53 12.28
C ALA A 182 10.97 5.22 11.22
N VAL A 183 11.08 6.52 11.34
CA VAL A 183 11.83 7.35 10.39
C VAL A 183 13.31 6.93 10.33
N GLY A 184 13.76 6.61 9.13
CA GLY A 184 15.12 6.14 8.86
C GLY A 184 15.25 4.62 8.81
N GLU A 185 14.17 3.91 9.07
CA GLU A 185 14.06 2.48 8.80
C GLU A 185 13.47 2.25 7.40
N GLY A 186 13.79 1.11 6.78
CA GLY A 186 13.25 0.78 5.48
C GLY A 186 11.72 0.66 5.50
N GLY A 187 11.03 1.42 4.64
CA GLY A 187 9.58 1.40 4.56
C GLY A 187 8.86 2.53 5.30
N ASP A 188 9.57 3.53 5.81
CA ASP A 188 9.01 4.73 6.46
C ASP A 188 8.22 5.63 5.49
N LEU A 189 8.53 5.57 4.19
CA LEU A 189 7.82 6.19 3.08
C LEU A 189 7.59 5.17 1.98
N VAL A 190 6.35 4.99 1.56
CA VAL A 190 5.95 3.98 0.56
C VAL A 190 5.10 4.62 -0.53
N LEU A 191 5.34 4.25 -1.78
CA LEU A 191 4.48 4.59 -2.92
C LEU A 191 3.83 3.31 -3.44
N VAL A 192 2.52 3.21 -3.34
CA VAL A 192 1.79 1.97 -3.63
C VAL A 192 0.61 2.20 -4.57
N ASP A 193 0.36 1.25 -5.46
CA ASP A 193 -0.88 1.12 -6.24
C ASP A 193 -1.70 -0.06 -5.69
N PHE A 194 -2.66 0.23 -4.82
CA PHE A 194 -3.53 -0.79 -4.21
C PHE A 194 -4.39 -1.56 -5.20
N SER A 195 -4.54 -1.10 -6.43
CA SER A 195 -5.29 -1.85 -7.44
C SER A 195 -4.60 -3.15 -7.88
N GLN A 196 -3.33 -3.29 -7.52
CA GLN A 196 -2.54 -4.50 -7.77
C GLN A 196 -2.48 -5.43 -6.54
N TYR A 197 -3.06 -5.02 -5.43
CA TYR A 197 -3.13 -5.83 -4.21
C TYR A 197 -4.46 -6.58 -4.16
N ALA A 198 -4.40 -7.91 -4.15
CA ALA A 198 -5.58 -8.76 -4.13
C ALA A 198 -5.95 -9.16 -2.70
N VAL A 199 -7.18 -8.86 -2.30
CA VAL A 199 -7.73 -9.26 -0.99
C VAL A 199 -8.89 -10.23 -1.21
N GLY A 200 -8.82 -11.40 -0.60
CA GLY A 200 -9.89 -12.39 -0.62
C GLY A 200 -10.57 -12.48 0.74
N LEU A 201 -11.85 -12.17 0.83
CA LEU A 201 -12.64 -12.34 2.05
C LEU A 201 -13.47 -13.62 1.93
N ARG A 202 -13.26 -14.58 2.86
CA ARG A 202 -14.01 -15.85 2.89
C ARG A 202 -15.26 -15.77 3.76
N ARG A 203 -15.20 -15.03 4.88
CA ARG A 203 -16.31 -14.79 5.80
C ARG A 203 -16.32 -13.35 6.26
N GLU A 204 -17.50 -12.83 6.49
CA GLU A 204 -17.67 -11.54 7.16
C GLU A 204 -17.33 -11.66 8.65
N VAL A 205 -17.08 -10.51 9.27
CA VAL A 205 -16.82 -10.43 10.71
C VAL A 205 -18.07 -10.80 11.47
N THR A 206 -17.96 -11.81 12.33
CA THR A 206 -19.04 -12.25 13.22
C THR A 206 -18.65 -11.97 14.66
N LEU A 207 -19.58 -11.42 15.44
CA LEU A 207 -19.45 -11.23 16.89
C LEU A 207 -20.28 -12.34 17.55
N GLU A 208 -19.63 -13.18 18.34
CA GLU A 208 -20.26 -14.25 19.09
C GLU A 208 -20.10 -13.97 20.57
N ARG A 209 -21.19 -14.14 21.31
CA ARG A 209 -21.18 -14.07 22.78
C ARG A 209 -21.20 -15.51 23.31
N SER A 210 -20.17 -15.89 24.06
CA SER A 210 -20.16 -17.12 24.82
C SER A 210 -20.71 -16.85 26.22
N ASN A 211 -21.63 -17.67 26.67
CA ASN A 211 -22.12 -17.64 28.05
C ASN A 211 -21.23 -18.50 28.91
#